data_297db594c073c787b42043228078059b
#
_entry.id   297db594c073c787b42043228078059b
#
_cell.length_a   1.000
_cell.length_b   1.000
_cell.length_c   1.000
_cell.angle_alpha   90.00
_cell.angle_beta   90.00
_cell.angle_gamma   90.00
#
_symmetry.space_group_name_H-M   'P 1'
#
loop_
_entity.id
_entity.type
_entity.pdbx_description
1 polymer ?
#
loop_
_entity_poly.entity_id
_entity_poly.type
_entity_poly.pdbx_seq_one_letter_code
_entity_poly.pdbx_strand_id
1 'polypeptide(L)'
;YVCIVSEGVSGQYDHEGMIEERRKHANEVQKLLNIKKYFFFDFPDVKLDTIPQLEINKTIESVIQQVKPDIVYTHDGNDLNSDHQIVSNSTLVACRPLRAKFIKKILFYEIFGSTKQFNPNYYVDLTDDFDKKLTALSKYETEVDAQTRSLETIRKLAAFRGCEINTSLAEAFRIFREIK
;
A
#
# COMPACT_ATOMS: atom_id res chain seq x y z
N TYR A 1 7.63 8.51 -0.97
CA TYR A 1 6.95 8.48 -2.27
C TYR A 1 5.83 7.44 -2.26
N VAL A 2 4.70 7.75 -2.90
CA VAL A 2 3.57 6.83 -3.02
C VAL A 2 3.16 6.72 -4.49
N CYS A 3 2.91 5.50 -4.95
CA CYS A 3 2.40 5.20 -6.27
C CYS A 3 0.99 4.62 -6.14
N ILE A 4 -0.01 5.31 -6.67
CA ILE A 4 -1.41 4.88 -6.72
C ILE A 4 -1.70 4.48 -8.16
N VAL A 5 -1.96 3.19 -8.37
CA VAL A 5 -2.05 2.60 -9.70
C VAL A 5 -3.44 2.75 -10.29
N SER A 6 -4.50 2.48 -9.52
CA SER A 6 -5.88 2.62 -9.97
C SER A 6 -6.51 3.92 -9.45
N GLU A 7 -7.56 4.40 -10.13
CA GLU A 7 -8.32 5.58 -9.69
C GLU A 7 -9.17 5.33 -8.44
N GLY A 8 -9.40 4.04 -8.10
CA GLY A 8 -10.01 3.60 -6.85
C GLY A 8 -11.53 3.77 -6.77
N VAL A 9 -12.24 4.01 -7.85
CA VAL A 9 -13.68 4.33 -7.84
C VAL A 9 -14.52 3.42 -8.72
N SER A 10 -14.09 3.16 -9.96
CA SER A 10 -14.93 2.54 -10.99
C SER A 10 -15.35 1.09 -10.72
N GLY A 11 -14.75 0.44 -9.73
CA GLY A 11 -15.11 -0.91 -9.32
C GLY A 11 -16.28 -0.97 -8.33
N GLN A 12 -16.50 0.07 -7.55
CA GLN A 12 -17.47 0.05 -6.44
C GLN A 12 -18.51 1.16 -6.51
N TYR A 13 -18.23 2.26 -7.18
CA TYR A 13 -19.06 3.46 -7.14
C TYR A 13 -19.16 4.08 -8.53
N ASP A 14 -20.36 4.50 -8.90
CA ASP A 14 -20.63 5.24 -10.13
C ASP A 14 -20.93 6.71 -9.74
N HIS A 15 -19.93 7.39 -9.12
CA HIS A 15 -20.07 8.76 -8.65
C HIS A 15 -19.08 9.68 -9.33
N GLU A 16 -19.61 10.58 -10.13
CA GLU A 16 -18.87 11.70 -10.71
C GLU A 16 -18.22 12.54 -9.59
N GLY A 17 -16.94 12.83 -9.71
CA GLY A 17 -16.18 13.63 -8.72
C GLY A 17 -15.45 12.85 -7.61
N MET A 18 -15.73 11.57 -7.39
CA MET A 18 -15.05 10.81 -6.32
C MET A 18 -13.55 10.64 -6.54
N ILE A 19 -13.08 10.58 -7.78
CA ILE A 19 -11.64 10.51 -8.07
C ILE A 19 -10.93 11.75 -7.56
N GLU A 20 -11.51 12.93 -7.80
CA GLU A 20 -10.95 14.20 -7.35
C GLU A 20 -10.99 14.31 -5.81
N GLU A 21 -12.07 13.85 -5.18
CA GLU A 21 -12.21 13.80 -3.74
C GLU A 21 -11.12 12.91 -3.10
N ARG A 22 -10.90 11.72 -3.62
CA ARG A 22 -9.82 10.83 -3.17
C ARG A 22 -8.43 11.44 -3.33
N ARG A 23 -8.19 12.15 -4.44
CA ARG A 23 -6.94 12.90 -4.65
C ARG A 23 -6.78 14.03 -3.64
N LYS A 24 -7.89 14.72 -3.28
CA LYS A 24 -7.87 15.73 -2.23
C LYS A 24 -7.48 15.13 -0.88
N HIS A 25 -8.10 14.00 -0.48
CA HIS A 25 -7.73 13.28 0.74
C HIS A 25 -6.26 12.87 0.74
N ALA A 26 -5.76 12.33 -0.38
CA ALA A 26 -4.35 11.99 -0.52
C ALA A 26 -3.42 13.21 -0.34
N ASN A 27 -3.78 14.38 -0.87
CA ASN A 27 -3.01 15.62 -0.70
C ASN A 27 -2.98 16.12 0.76
N GLU A 28 -4.06 15.92 1.52
CA GLU A 28 -4.08 16.22 2.96
C GLU A 28 -3.14 15.28 3.73
N VAL A 29 -3.21 13.98 3.43
CA VAL A 29 -2.33 12.96 4.01
C VAL A 29 -0.86 13.19 3.62
N GLN A 30 -0.61 13.67 2.41
CA GLN A 30 0.75 14.03 1.97
C GLN A 30 1.44 14.99 2.93
N LYS A 31 0.72 16.04 3.33
CA LYS A 31 1.24 17.06 4.26
C LYS A 31 1.45 16.48 5.66
N LEU A 32 0.47 15.70 6.15
CA LEU A 32 0.51 15.11 7.48
C LEU A 32 1.67 14.12 7.66
N LEU A 33 1.90 13.28 6.66
CA LEU A 33 2.92 12.22 6.69
C LEU A 33 4.26 12.64 6.05
N ASN A 34 4.41 13.90 5.62
CA ASN A 34 5.60 14.39 4.90
C ASN A 34 5.94 13.54 3.65
N ILE A 35 4.92 13.07 2.92
CA ILE A 35 5.12 12.33 1.68
C ILE A 35 5.67 13.30 0.64
N LYS A 36 6.80 12.98 0.06
CA LYS A 36 7.49 13.87 -0.89
C LYS A 36 6.71 14.06 -2.18
N LYS A 37 6.11 12.98 -2.70
CA LYS A 37 5.33 13.01 -3.94
C LYS A 37 4.42 11.81 -4.05
N TYR A 38 3.20 12.04 -4.56
CA TYR A 38 2.33 11.02 -5.12
C TYR A 38 2.52 10.90 -6.63
N PHE A 39 2.45 9.68 -7.13
CA PHE A 39 2.27 9.36 -8.55
C PHE A 39 0.90 8.72 -8.69
N PHE A 40 -0.01 9.42 -9.32
CA PHE A 40 -1.36 8.93 -9.59
C PHE A 40 -1.44 8.41 -11.02
N PHE A 41 -2.02 7.22 -11.16
CA PHE A 41 -2.38 6.64 -12.44
C PHE A 41 -3.87 6.33 -12.44
N ASP A 42 -4.47 6.32 -13.64
CA ASP A 42 -5.91 6.24 -13.82
C ASP A 42 -6.33 4.89 -14.42
N PHE A 43 -5.65 3.81 -14.03
CA PHE A 43 -6.15 2.48 -14.39
C PHE A 43 -7.48 2.22 -13.68
N PRO A 44 -8.42 1.50 -14.34
CA PRO A 44 -9.74 1.26 -13.76
C PRO A 44 -9.63 0.37 -12.52
N ASP A 45 -10.35 0.73 -11.45
CA ASP A 45 -10.39 0.00 -10.19
C ASP A 45 -11.12 -1.34 -10.31
N VAL A 46 -10.61 -2.38 -9.63
CA VAL A 46 -11.13 -3.76 -9.67
C VAL A 46 -11.21 -4.35 -11.09
N LYS A 47 -10.40 -3.82 -12.01
CA LYS A 47 -10.38 -4.20 -13.43
C LYS A 47 -8.95 -4.25 -14.00
N LEU A 48 -7.93 -4.33 -13.15
CA LEU A 48 -6.54 -4.37 -13.64
C LEU A 48 -6.25 -5.64 -14.45
N ASP A 49 -7.02 -6.70 -14.28
CA ASP A 49 -6.96 -7.93 -15.06
C ASP A 49 -7.35 -7.74 -16.53
N THR A 50 -8.07 -6.66 -16.86
CA THR A 50 -8.42 -6.28 -18.23
C THR A 50 -7.32 -5.48 -18.93
N ILE A 51 -6.31 -5.04 -18.19
CA ILE A 51 -5.21 -4.24 -18.70
C ILE A 51 -4.01 -5.15 -19.00
N PRO A 52 -3.35 -5.00 -20.18
CA PRO A 52 -2.15 -5.75 -20.44
C PRO A 52 -1.11 -5.58 -19.32
N GLN A 53 -0.69 -6.69 -18.71
CA GLN A 53 0.27 -6.70 -17.60
C GLN A 53 1.54 -5.88 -17.91
N LEU A 54 1.95 -5.83 -19.17
CA LEU A 54 3.11 -5.05 -19.61
C LEU A 54 2.94 -3.54 -19.38
N GLU A 55 1.72 -3.02 -19.51
CA GLU A 55 1.43 -1.59 -19.29
C GLU A 55 1.59 -1.23 -17.81
N ILE A 56 1.02 -2.05 -16.93
CA ILE A 56 1.14 -1.87 -15.48
C ILE A 56 2.61 -2.00 -15.05
N ASN A 57 3.33 -3.00 -15.59
CA ASN A 57 4.76 -3.17 -15.33
C ASN A 57 5.58 -1.94 -15.71
N LYS A 58 5.36 -1.39 -16.91
CA LYS A 58 6.07 -0.19 -17.41
C LYS A 58 5.74 1.04 -16.56
N THR A 59 4.49 1.18 -16.15
CA THR A 59 4.04 2.28 -15.29
C THR A 59 4.77 2.28 -13.97
N ILE A 60 4.78 1.15 -13.26
CA ILE A 60 5.49 1.02 -11.97
C ILE A 60 7.01 1.13 -12.17
N GLU A 61 7.56 0.52 -13.23
CA GLU A 61 8.99 0.63 -13.55
C GLU A 61 9.42 2.08 -13.77
N SER A 62 8.59 2.91 -14.41
CA SER A 62 8.88 4.33 -14.61
C SER A 62 9.03 5.10 -13.30
N VAL A 63 8.15 4.82 -12.32
CA VAL A 63 8.22 5.41 -10.97
C VAL A 63 9.48 4.95 -10.24
N ILE A 64 9.76 3.65 -10.26
CA ILE A 64 10.95 3.06 -9.64
C ILE A 64 12.24 3.68 -10.21
N GLN A 65 12.33 3.86 -11.53
CA GLN A 65 13.50 4.47 -12.16
C GLN A 65 13.63 5.97 -11.86
N GLN A 66 12.51 6.67 -11.73
CA GLN A 66 12.51 8.10 -11.39
C GLN A 66 12.90 8.33 -9.94
N VAL A 67 12.37 7.53 -9.01
CA VAL A 67 12.56 7.69 -7.55
C VAL A 67 13.87 7.07 -7.09
N LYS A 68 14.27 5.93 -7.64
CA LYS A 68 15.39 5.08 -7.21
C LYS A 68 15.35 4.78 -5.71
N PRO A 69 14.26 4.19 -5.20
CA PRO A 69 14.10 3.93 -3.77
C PRO A 69 15.05 2.83 -3.28
N ASP A 70 15.47 2.93 -2.03
CA ASP A 70 16.20 1.85 -1.35
C ASP A 70 15.26 0.76 -0.84
N ILE A 71 14.05 1.15 -0.43
CA ILE A 71 13.03 0.27 0.14
C ILE A 71 11.74 0.43 -0.66
N VAL A 72 11.12 -0.70 -1.00
CA VAL A 72 9.82 -0.74 -1.67
C VAL A 72 8.83 -1.54 -0.83
N TYR A 73 7.66 -0.97 -0.61
CA TYR A 73 6.52 -1.64 0.00
C TYR A 73 5.48 -1.93 -1.08
N THR A 74 4.89 -3.12 -1.04
CA THR A 74 3.79 -3.50 -1.95
C THR A 74 2.87 -4.51 -1.27
N HIS A 75 1.73 -4.80 -1.89
CA HIS A 75 0.79 -5.81 -1.41
C HIS A 75 1.44 -7.20 -1.33
N ASP A 76 0.94 -8.05 -0.44
CA ASP A 76 1.28 -9.48 -0.48
C ASP A 76 0.56 -10.14 -1.67
N GLY A 77 1.28 -11.01 -2.39
CA GLY A 77 0.71 -11.74 -3.53
C GLY A 77 -0.40 -12.75 -3.14
N ASN A 78 -0.57 -13.05 -1.84
CA ASN A 78 -1.64 -13.91 -1.33
C ASN A 78 -2.92 -13.13 -0.98
N ASP A 79 -3.06 -11.90 -1.46
CA ASP A 79 -4.27 -11.12 -1.26
C ASP A 79 -5.46 -11.70 -2.06
N LEU A 80 -6.68 -11.52 -1.54
CA LEU A 80 -7.91 -11.96 -2.23
C LEU A 80 -8.29 -11.05 -3.39
N ASN A 81 -7.89 -9.78 -3.33
CA ASN A 81 -8.14 -8.81 -4.37
C ASN A 81 -7.18 -9.02 -5.54
N SER A 82 -7.72 -9.25 -6.73
CA SER A 82 -6.93 -9.47 -7.95
C SER A 82 -6.06 -8.29 -8.32
N ASP A 83 -6.52 -7.06 -8.11
CA ASP A 83 -5.74 -5.87 -8.39
C ASP A 83 -4.51 -5.77 -7.48
N HIS A 84 -4.65 -6.13 -6.20
CA HIS A 84 -3.51 -6.19 -5.27
C HIS A 84 -2.48 -7.22 -5.73
N GLN A 85 -2.92 -8.40 -6.20
CA GLN A 85 -2.03 -9.42 -6.75
C GLN A 85 -1.30 -8.93 -8.00
N ILE A 86 -2.02 -8.27 -8.91
CA ILE A 86 -1.46 -7.72 -10.14
C ILE A 86 -0.42 -6.64 -9.83
N VAL A 87 -0.74 -5.70 -8.93
CA VAL A 87 0.19 -4.65 -8.51
C VAL A 87 1.40 -5.24 -7.80
N SER A 88 1.22 -6.24 -6.94
CA SER A 88 2.32 -6.95 -6.30
C SER A 88 3.28 -7.56 -7.34
N ASN A 89 2.74 -8.35 -8.26
CA ASN A 89 3.52 -8.98 -9.33
C ASN A 89 4.23 -7.94 -10.20
N SER A 90 3.55 -6.88 -10.61
CA SER A 90 4.11 -5.80 -11.43
C SER A 90 5.24 -5.08 -10.70
N THR A 91 5.07 -4.86 -9.38
CA THR A 91 6.12 -4.27 -8.55
C THR A 91 7.35 -5.16 -8.49
N LEU A 92 7.19 -6.47 -8.31
CA LEU A 92 8.32 -7.41 -8.31
C LEU A 92 9.04 -7.43 -9.67
N VAL A 93 8.29 -7.34 -10.77
CA VAL A 93 8.87 -7.25 -12.13
C VAL A 93 9.68 -5.96 -12.27
N ALA A 94 9.15 -4.81 -11.82
CA ALA A 94 9.83 -3.51 -11.87
C ALA A 94 11.09 -3.48 -10.97
N CYS A 95 11.06 -4.20 -9.84
CA CYS A 95 12.14 -4.27 -8.85
C CYS A 95 13.18 -5.36 -9.12
N ARG A 96 13.19 -5.97 -10.32
CA ARG A 96 14.20 -7.00 -10.65
C ARG A 96 15.62 -6.45 -10.52
N PRO A 97 16.57 -7.21 -9.90
CA PRO A 97 17.93 -6.73 -9.65
C PRO A 97 18.66 -6.24 -10.90
N LEU A 98 18.38 -6.84 -12.04
CA LEU A 98 19.01 -6.47 -13.32
C LEU A 98 18.76 -5.02 -13.74
N ARG A 99 17.60 -4.46 -13.34
CA ARG A 99 17.19 -3.09 -13.70
C ARG A 99 17.15 -2.11 -12.51
N ALA A 100 16.99 -2.63 -11.29
CA ALA A 100 16.79 -1.86 -10.07
C ALA A 100 17.74 -2.32 -8.95
N LYS A 101 19.06 -2.40 -9.27
CA LYS A 101 20.10 -2.82 -8.32
C LYS A 101 20.26 -1.91 -7.09
N PHE A 102 19.70 -0.70 -7.13
CA PHE A 102 19.70 0.25 -6.02
C PHE A 102 18.70 -0.16 -4.92
N ILE A 103 17.70 -0.99 -5.21
CA ILE A 103 16.73 -1.44 -4.21
C ILE A 103 17.38 -2.43 -3.26
N LYS A 104 17.43 -2.07 -1.97
CA LYS A 104 17.99 -2.86 -0.89
C LYS A 104 16.98 -3.79 -0.23
N LYS A 105 15.71 -3.35 -0.15
CA LYS A 105 14.68 -4.11 0.54
C LYS A 105 13.34 -4.04 -0.18
N ILE A 106 12.62 -5.17 -0.24
CA ILE A 106 11.24 -5.25 -0.70
C ILE A 106 10.44 -5.89 0.41
N LEU A 107 9.37 -5.22 0.83
CA LEU A 107 8.50 -5.59 1.92
C LEU A 107 7.06 -5.74 1.42
N PHE A 108 6.42 -6.82 1.81
CA PHE A 108 4.99 -7.01 1.62
C PHE A 108 4.24 -6.58 2.88
N TYR A 109 3.15 -5.86 2.72
CA TYR A 109 2.22 -5.53 3.79
C TYR A 109 0.93 -6.33 3.69
N GLU A 110 0.26 -6.50 4.82
CA GLU A 110 -1.05 -7.14 4.88
C GLU A 110 -2.18 -6.10 4.78
N ILE A 111 -3.31 -6.54 4.21
CA ILE A 111 -4.58 -5.85 4.29
C ILE A 111 -5.54 -6.72 5.08
N PHE A 112 -5.99 -6.21 6.23
CA PHE A 112 -6.87 -6.94 7.12
C PHE A 112 -8.15 -7.39 6.39
N GLY A 113 -8.46 -8.70 6.51
CA GLY A 113 -9.62 -9.30 5.86
C GLY A 113 -9.44 -9.64 4.38
N SER A 114 -8.33 -9.25 3.76
CA SER A 114 -8.03 -9.51 2.35
C SER A 114 -6.79 -10.38 2.15
N THR A 115 -5.71 -10.13 2.87
CA THR A 115 -4.48 -10.92 2.75
C THR A 115 -4.63 -12.25 3.50
N LYS A 116 -4.39 -13.37 2.80
CA LYS A 116 -4.46 -14.72 3.38
C LYS A 116 -3.12 -15.15 3.96
N GLN A 117 -3.16 -15.86 5.10
CA GLN A 117 -1.99 -16.56 5.67
C GLN A 117 -0.75 -15.66 5.73
N PHE A 118 -0.92 -14.43 6.19
CA PHE A 118 0.19 -13.50 6.32
C PHE A 118 1.11 -13.91 7.46
N ASN A 119 2.34 -14.26 7.13
CA ASN A 119 3.39 -14.64 8.08
C ASN A 119 4.49 -13.58 8.08
N PRO A 120 4.37 -12.55 8.92
CA PRO A 120 5.35 -11.46 8.96
C PRO A 120 6.68 -11.91 9.59
N ASN A 121 7.76 -11.26 9.19
CA ASN A 121 9.10 -11.47 9.73
C ASN A 121 9.89 -10.15 9.87
N TYR A 122 9.22 -9.03 9.71
CA TYR A 122 9.75 -7.69 9.87
C TYR A 122 8.69 -6.82 10.54
N TYR A 123 9.04 -6.16 11.63
CA TYR A 123 8.11 -5.38 12.44
C TYR A 123 8.64 -3.97 12.63
N VAL A 124 7.73 -3.01 12.69
CA VAL A 124 8.00 -1.62 13.00
C VAL A 124 7.16 -1.25 14.22
N ASP A 125 7.82 -0.88 15.32
CA ASP A 125 7.16 -0.34 16.50
C ASP A 125 6.54 1.01 16.14
N LEU A 126 5.23 1.14 16.35
CA LEU A 126 4.46 2.35 16.08
C LEU A 126 3.88 2.98 17.34
N THR A 127 4.34 2.58 18.52
CA THR A 127 3.75 3.03 19.79
C THR A 127 3.62 4.55 19.84
N ASP A 128 4.64 5.29 19.39
CA ASP A 128 4.66 6.75 19.41
C ASP A 128 4.01 7.42 18.17
N ASP A 129 3.95 6.72 17.05
CA ASP A 129 3.49 7.28 15.76
C ASP A 129 2.07 6.82 15.36
N PHE A 130 1.45 5.93 16.12
CA PHE A 130 0.20 5.29 15.72
C PHE A 130 -0.98 6.26 15.60
N ASP A 131 -1.07 7.26 16.48
CA ASP A 131 -2.14 8.26 16.41
C ASP A 131 -2.03 9.12 15.14
N LYS A 132 -0.82 9.34 14.64
CA LYS A 132 -0.58 9.99 13.35
C LYS A 132 -1.08 9.13 12.18
N LYS A 133 -0.88 7.82 12.24
CA LYS A 133 -1.44 6.86 11.28
C LYS A 133 -2.97 6.91 11.28
N LEU A 134 -3.61 6.87 12.45
CA LEU A 134 -5.07 6.94 12.56
C LEU A 134 -5.61 8.26 12.02
N THR A 135 -4.94 9.38 12.33
CA THR A 135 -5.30 10.70 11.80
C THR A 135 -5.19 10.73 10.27
N ALA A 136 -4.15 10.13 9.71
CA ALA A 136 -4.01 10.04 8.25
C ALA A 136 -5.13 9.19 7.63
N LEU A 137 -5.45 8.06 8.23
CA LEU A 137 -6.50 7.16 7.75
C LEU A 137 -7.88 7.82 7.81
N SER A 138 -8.19 8.57 8.88
CA SER A 138 -9.48 9.27 9.04
C SER A 138 -9.73 10.34 7.97
N LYS A 139 -8.71 10.76 7.22
CA LYS A 139 -8.89 11.68 6.09
C LYS A 139 -9.55 11.03 4.87
N TYR A 140 -9.46 9.71 4.76
CA TYR A 140 -10.12 8.94 3.71
C TYR A 140 -11.53 8.54 4.14
N GLU A 141 -12.41 9.51 4.34
CA GLU A 141 -13.79 9.31 4.87
C GLU A 141 -14.58 8.31 4.05
N THR A 142 -14.35 8.25 2.74
CA THR A 142 -15.00 7.31 1.83
C THR A 142 -14.52 5.86 1.97
N GLU A 143 -13.37 5.64 2.61
CA GLU A 143 -12.73 4.33 2.76
C GLU A 143 -12.86 3.75 4.18
N VAL A 144 -13.08 4.60 5.17
CA VAL A 144 -13.22 4.18 6.57
C VAL A 144 -14.66 3.77 6.81
N ASP A 145 -14.91 2.47 6.83
CA ASP A 145 -16.21 1.92 7.15
C ASP A 145 -16.31 1.51 8.64
N ALA A 146 -17.53 1.24 9.09
CA ALA A 146 -17.81 0.88 10.49
C ALA A 146 -17.42 -0.57 10.84
N GLN A 147 -16.97 -1.38 9.89
CA GLN A 147 -16.72 -2.81 10.10
C GLN A 147 -15.24 -3.19 9.93
N THR A 148 -14.83 -3.49 8.70
CA THR A 148 -13.50 -4.08 8.45
C THR A 148 -12.39 -3.04 8.40
N ARG A 149 -12.70 -1.82 7.96
CA ARG A 149 -11.75 -0.71 7.82
C ARG A 149 -11.90 0.37 8.90
N SER A 150 -12.59 0.05 10.00
CA SER A 150 -12.74 1.01 11.10
C SER A 150 -11.40 1.30 11.77
N LEU A 151 -11.25 2.51 12.31
CA LEU A 151 -10.05 2.90 13.06
C LEU A 151 -9.79 1.97 14.24
N GLU A 152 -10.88 1.44 14.85
CA GLU A 152 -10.78 0.46 15.95
C GLU A 152 -10.21 -0.86 15.47
N THR A 153 -10.65 -1.37 14.32
CA THR A 153 -10.14 -2.62 13.74
C THR A 153 -8.65 -2.50 13.40
N ILE A 154 -8.22 -1.37 12.84
CA ILE A 154 -6.81 -1.10 12.56
C ILE A 154 -5.99 -1.05 13.86
N ARG A 155 -6.52 -0.45 14.93
CA ARG A 155 -5.85 -0.43 16.24
C ARG A 155 -5.72 -1.84 16.83
N LYS A 156 -6.76 -2.67 16.72
CA LYS A 156 -6.72 -4.08 17.18
C LYS A 156 -5.65 -4.89 16.44
N LEU A 157 -5.56 -4.72 15.12
CA LEU A 157 -4.50 -5.37 14.34
C LEU A 157 -3.11 -4.92 14.80
N ALA A 158 -2.90 -3.63 14.95
CA ALA A 158 -1.62 -3.09 15.40
C ALA A 158 -1.25 -3.57 16.82
N ALA A 159 -2.22 -3.68 17.73
CA ALA A 159 -1.99 -4.24 19.07
C ALA A 159 -1.63 -5.73 19.00
N PHE A 160 -2.31 -6.50 18.15
CA PHE A 160 -1.96 -7.90 17.93
C PHE A 160 -0.52 -8.04 17.42
N ARG A 161 -0.12 -7.25 16.42
CA ARG A 161 1.25 -7.24 15.89
C ARG A 161 2.28 -6.74 16.91
N GLY A 162 1.89 -5.80 17.75
CA GLY A 162 2.72 -5.34 18.87
C GLY A 162 3.01 -6.46 19.89
N CYS A 163 1.99 -7.28 20.22
CA CYS A 163 2.16 -8.41 21.11
C CYS A 163 3.20 -9.44 20.61
N GLU A 164 3.34 -9.61 19.27
CA GLU A 164 4.31 -10.55 18.71
C GLU A 164 5.78 -10.14 18.97
N ILE A 165 6.03 -8.85 19.26
CA ILE A 165 7.38 -8.30 19.50
C ILE A 165 7.52 -7.58 20.86
N ASN A 166 6.53 -7.73 21.75
CA ASN A 166 6.50 -7.11 23.07
C ASN A 166 6.52 -5.58 23.05
N THR A 167 5.76 -4.96 22.13
CA THR A 167 5.45 -3.51 22.11
C THR A 167 3.94 -3.31 22.19
N SER A 168 3.52 -2.06 22.41
CA SER A 168 2.08 -1.74 22.50
C SER A 168 1.39 -1.83 21.14
N LEU A 169 2.01 -1.29 20.10
CA LEU A 169 1.45 -1.20 18.75
C LEU A 169 2.56 -1.40 17.72
N ALA A 170 2.32 -2.21 16.69
CA ALA A 170 3.27 -2.40 15.60
C ALA A 170 2.58 -2.54 14.25
N GLU A 171 3.32 -2.27 13.19
CA GLU A 171 3.05 -2.78 11.85
C GLU A 171 3.95 -3.96 11.54
N ALA A 172 3.41 -4.92 10.82
CA ALA A 172 4.13 -6.12 10.44
C ALA A 172 4.22 -6.24 8.91
N PHE A 173 5.37 -6.71 8.47
CA PHE A 173 5.70 -6.87 7.06
C PHE A 173 6.35 -8.24 6.84
N ARG A 174 6.30 -8.70 5.60
CA ARG A 174 7.05 -9.88 5.17
C ARG A 174 8.16 -9.44 4.20
N ILE A 175 9.40 -9.74 4.55
CA ILE A 175 10.55 -9.47 3.67
C ILE A 175 10.46 -10.41 2.46
N PHE A 176 10.37 -9.84 1.26
CA PHE A 176 10.55 -10.58 0.02
C PHE A 176 12.02 -10.70 -0.34
N ARG A 177 12.77 -9.59 -0.22
CA ARG A 177 14.21 -9.54 -0.49
C ARG A 177 14.87 -8.47 0.37
N GLU A 178 16.02 -8.79 0.92
CA GLU A 178 16.91 -7.83 1.59
C GLU A 178 18.34 -8.06 1.14
N ILE A 179 19.05 -6.97 0.86
CA ILE A 179 20.48 -6.94 0.51
C ILE A 179 21.17 -6.06 1.56
N LYS A 180 22.10 -6.65 2.29
CA LYS A 180 22.92 -5.96 3.29
C LYS A 180 24.15 -5.35 2.68
#